data_e82e7a76d72404f36c9533459dd1d811
#
_entry.id   e82e7a76d72404f36c9533459dd1d811
#
_cell.length_a   1.000
_cell.length_b   1.000
_cell.length_c   1.000
_cell.angle_alpha   90.00
_cell.angle_beta   90.00
_cell.angle_gamma   90.00
#
_symmetry.space_group_name_H-M   'P 1'
#
loop_
_entity.id
_entity.type
_entity.pdbx_description
1 polymer ?
#
loop_
_entity_poly.entity_id
_entity_poly.type
_entity_poly.pdbx_seq_one_letter_code
_entity_poly.pdbx_strand_id
1 'polypeptide(L)'
;LLRDGGEMVCLIKPQFEAGREKVGKKGVVRDKAVHEEVIERIIEFASQNGFFVKNLEYSPIKGPEGNIEYLVYIRKDETGGVDAAVDIKAVVDAAHGELDK
;
A
#
# COMPACT_ATOMS: atom_id res chain seq x y z
N LEU A 1 9.32 14.04 -13.33
CA LEU A 1 8.34 14.72 -12.49
C LEU A 1 6.95 14.63 -13.11
N LEU A 2 5.95 14.34 -12.30
CA LEU A 2 4.59 14.26 -12.77
C LEU A 2 4.00 15.67 -12.96
N ARG A 3 3.31 15.85 -14.07
CA ARG A 3 2.49 17.04 -14.29
C ARG A 3 1.14 16.85 -13.62
N ASP A 4 0.40 17.93 -13.39
CA ASP A 4 -0.97 17.84 -12.89
C ASP A 4 -1.77 16.92 -13.80
N GLY A 5 -2.49 15.98 -13.19
CA GLY A 5 -3.21 14.94 -13.90
C GLY A 5 -2.35 13.75 -14.31
N GLY A 6 -1.02 13.82 -14.13
CA GLY A 6 -0.14 12.69 -14.40
C GLY A 6 -0.37 11.56 -13.38
N GLU A 7 -0.28 10.32 -13.84
CA GLU A 7 -0.55 9.14 -13.02
C GLU A 7 0.67 8.27 -12.86
N MET A 8 0.76 7.58 -11.71
CA MET A 8 1.78 6.57 -11.51
C MET A 8 1.31 5.49 -10.55
N VAL A 9 2.01 4.36 -10.59
CA VAL A 9 1.78 3.24 -9.68
C VAL A 9 2.98 3.14 -8.76
N CYS A 10 2.72 3.07 -7.46
CA CYS A 10 3.76 2.91 -6.45
C CYS A 10 3.59 1.56 -5.77
N LEU A 11 4.71 0.92 -5.50
CA LEU A 11 4.74 -0.35 -4.80
C LEU A 11 4.90 -0.10 -3.30
N ILE A 12 4.02 -0.70 -2.51
CA ILE A 12 4.10 -0.62 -1.04
C ILE A 12 4.68 -1.93 -0.52
N LYS A 13 5.77 -1.84 0.19
CA LYS A 13 6.48 -2.99 0.77
C LYS A 13 6.46 -2.90 2.29
N PRO A 14 5.49 -3.53 2.96
CA PRO A 14 5.38 -3.43 4.42
C PRO A 14 6.67 -3.79 5.17
N GLN A 15 7.44 -4.74 4.64
CA GLN A 15 8.70 -5.15 5.25
C GLN A 15 9.74 -4.02 5.32
N PHE A 16 9.63 -3.01 4.47
CA PHE A 16 10.53 -1.85 4.49
C PHE A 16 9.93 -0.65 5.20
N GLU A 17 8.60 -0.58 5.29
CA GLU A 17 7.89 0.59 5.82
C GLU A 17 7.49 0.44 7.29
N ALA A 18 7.40 -0.78 7.79
CA ALA A 18 6.84 -1.05 9.12
C ALA A 18 7.78 -0.79 10.30
N GLY A 19 9.07 -0.66 10.04
CA GLY A 19 10.05 -0.55 11.12
C GLY A 19 10.51 -1.94 11.60
N ARG A 20 11.70 -2.01 12.14
CA ARG A 20 12.35 -3.27 12.51
C ARG A 20 11.57 -4.10 13.52
N GLU A 21 10.99 -3.45 14.51
CA GLU A 21 10.28 -4.13 15.59
C GLU A 21 9.02 -4.86 15.13
N LYS A 22 8.50 -4.49 13.97
CA LYS A 22 7.29 -5.11 13.42
C LYS A 22 7.57 -6.13 12.34
N VAL A 23 8.85 -6.31 11.99
CA VAL A 23 9.27 -7.29 11.00
C VAL A 23 9.67 -8.57 11.72
N GLY A 24 9.07 -9.68 11.32
CA GLY A 24 9.36 -10.97 11.91
C GLY A 24 10.71 -11.52 11.48
N LYS A 25 11.01 -12.75 11.94
CA LYS A 25 12.20 -13.48 11.53
C LYS A 25 12.17 -13.64 10.02
N LYS A 26 13.32 -13.62 9.37
CA LYS A 26 13.46 -13.73 7.91
C LYS A 26 12.94 -12.52 7.14
N GLY A 27 12.70 -11.39 7.82
CA GLY A 27 12.29 -10.17 7.15
C GLY A 27 10.86 -10.19 6.59
N VAL A 28 9.96 -10.92 7.24
CA VAL A 28 8.57 -11.04 6.79
C VAL A 28 7.63 -10.34 7.76
N VAL A 29 6.73 -9.51 7.21
CA VAL A 29 5.65 -8.88 7.97
C VAL A 29 4.36 -9.65 7.67
N ARG A 30 3.80 -10.33 8.68
CA ARG A 30 2.62 -11.18 8.50
C ARG A 30 1.34 -10.61 9.11
N ASP A 31 1.47 -9.63 10.00
CA ASP A 31 0.33 -9.07 10.73
C ASP A 31 -0.50 -8.15 9.83
N LYS A 32 -1.76 -8.50 9.62
CA LYS A 32 -2.69 -7.70 8.82
C LYS A 32 -2.81 -6.26 9.34
N ALA A 33 -2.83 -6.08 10.66
CA ALA A 33 -2.95 -4.75 11.25
C ALA A 33 -1.76 -3.88 10.89
N VAL A 34 -0.56 -4.47 10.80
CA VAL A 34 0.64 -3.74 10.39
C VAL A 34 0.54 -3.35 8.92
N HIS A 35 0.05 -4.25 8.07
CA HIS A 35 -0.18 -3.93 6.65
C HIS A 35 -1.16 -2.77 6.50
N GLU A 36 -2.26 -2.80 7.21
CA GLU A 36 -3.26 -1.73 7.16
C GLU A 36 -2.68 -0.40 7.62
N GLU A 37 -1.91 -0.40 8.70
CA GLU A 37 -1.26 0.79 9.23
C GLU A 37 -0.28 1.40 8.23
N VAL A 38 0.55 0.57 7.62
CA VAL A 38 1.53 1.03 6.62
C VAL A 38 0.82 1.65 5.41
N ILE A 39 -0.17 0.96 4.89
CA ILE A 39 -0.92 1.43 3.72
C ILE A 39 -1.64 2.74 4.03
N GLU A 40 -2.31 2.80 5.18
CA GLU A 40 -3.03 3.99 5.60
C GLU A 40 -2.09 5.20 5.71
N ARG A 41 -0.91 5.01 6.29
CA ARG A 41 0.08 6.06 6.43
C ARG A 41 0.58 6.56 5.08
N ILE A 42 0.83 5.65 4.14
CA ILE A 42 1.29 6.01 2.80
C ILE A 42 0.21 6.76 2.02
N ILE A 43 -1.02 6.28 2.09
CA ILE A 43 -2.16 6.91 1.42
C ILE A 43 -2.39 8.32 1.98
N GLU A 44 -2.36 8.46 3.28
CA GLU A 44 -2.53 9.76 3.94
C GLU A 44 -1.42 10.73 3.53
N PHE A 45 -0.17 10.25 3.51
CA PHE A 45 0.97 11.06 3.08
C PHE A 45 0.79 11.53 1.63
N ALA A 46 0.41 10.64 0.74
CA ALA A 46 0.20 10.98 -0.67
C ALA A 46 -0.89 12.04 -0.82
N SER A 47 -2.02 11.83 -0.13
CA SER A 47 -3.14 12.76 -0.17
C SER A 47 -2.75 14.15 0.32
N GLN A 48 -1.92 14.24 1.36
CA GLN A 48 -1.48 15.50 1.94
C GLN A 48 -0.39 16.19 1.11
N ASN A 49 0.21 15.49 0.16
CA ASN A 49 1.32 15.99 -0.63
C ASN A 49 1.00 16.17 -2.11
N GLY A 50 -0.26 16.41 -2.41
CA GLY A 50 -0.66 16.78 -3.76
C GLY A 50 -0.92 15.61 -4.70
N PHE A 51 -1.37 14.47 -4.15
CA PHE A 51 -1.76 13.32 -4.96
C PHE A 51 -3.15 12.84 -4.58
N PHE A 52 -3.91 12.47 -5.60
CA PHE A 52 -5.20 11.80 -5.40
C PHE A 52 -4.98 10.29 -5.50
N VAL A 53 -5.40 9.56 -4.49
CA VAL A 53 -5.27 8.09 -4.47
C VAL A 53 -6.47 7.50 -5.19
N LYS A 54 -6.23 6.91 -6.35
CA LYS A 54 -7.29 6.40 -7.23
C LYS A 54 -7.70 4.98 -6.90
N ASN A 55 -6.73 4.14 -6.56
CA ASN A 55 -7.00 2.72 -6.36
C ASN A 55 -5.89 2.08 -5.52
N LEU A 56 -6.22 0.96 -4.93
CA LEU A 56 -5.29 0.15 -4.15
C LEU A 56 -5.56 -1.32 -4.49
N GLU A 57 -4.49 -2.06 -4.77
CA GLU A 57 -4.57 -3.49 -5.05
C GLU A 57 -3.43 -4.21 -4.36
N TYR A 58 -3.56 -5.50 -4.14
CA TYR A 58 -2.40 -6.30 -3.72
C TYR A 58 -1.70 -6.85 -4.97
N SER A 59 -0.38 -7.01 -4.87
CA SER A 59 0.40 -7.63 -5.93
C SER A 59 0.10 -9.14 -5.94
N PRO A 60 -0.18 -9.74 -7.10
CA PRO A 60 -0.41 -11.18 -7.18
C PRO A 60 0.86 -12.00 -6.95
N ILE A 61 2.01 -11.36 -6.99
CA ILE A 61 3.31 -12.01 -6.79
C ILE A 61 3.87 -11.54 -5.46
N LYS A 62 4.23 -12.49 -4.60
CA LYS A 62 4.88 -12.15 -3.33
C LYS A 62 6.29 -11.63 -3.58
N GLY A 63 6.72 -10.69 -2.74
CA GLY A 63 8.07 -10.16 -2.76
C GLY A 63 9.05 -11.07 -2.02
N PRO A 64 10.24 -10.54 -1.69
CA PRO A 64 11.28 -11.32 -1.00
C PRO A 64 10.76 -11.98 0.26
N GLU A 65 11.22 -13.20 0.52
CA GLU A 65 10.89 -14.01 1.70
C GLU A 65 9.39 -14.29 1.85
N GLY A 66 8.62 -14.10 0.79
CA GLY A 66 7.17 -14.33 0.81
C GLY A 66 6.35 -13.16 1.32
N ASN A 67 6.91 -11.96 1.36
CA ASN A 67 6.17 -10.77 1.76
C ASN A 67 5.06 -10.42 0.77
N ILE A 68 3.89 -10.08 1.29
CA ILE A 68 2.80 -9.54 0.50
C ILE A 68 3.08 -8.07 0.26
N GLU A 69 2.94 -7.63 -0.99
CA GLU A 69 3.16 -6.25 -1.39
C GLU A 69 1.90 -5.69 -2.03
N TYR A 70 1.79 -4.36 -2.07
CA TYR A 70 0.60 -3.70 -2.57
C TYR A 70 0.96 -2.68 -3.64
N LEU A 71 -0.03 -2.38 -4.49
CA LEU A 71 0.10 -1.38 -5.55
C LEU A 71 -0.89 -0.26 -5.27
N VAL A 72 -0.39 0.96 -5.20
CA VAL A 72 -1.25 2.13 -5.05
C VAL A 72 -1.16 2.97 -6.32
N TYR A 73 -2.33 3.32 -6.85
CA TYR A 73 -2.45 4.11 -8.08
C TYR A 73 -2.78 5.54 -7.70
N ILE A 74 -1.92 6.47 -8.07
CA ILE A 74 -2.07 7.87 -7.70
C ILE A 74 -2.04 8.78 -8.92
N ARG A 75 -2.69 9.94 -8.77
CA ARG A 75 -2.71 11.00 -9.79
C ARG A 75 -2.21 12.28 -9.12
N LYS A 76 -1.39 13.03 -9.82
CA LYS A 76 -0.96 14.32 -9.29
C LYS A 76 -2.14 15.30 -9.30
N ASP A 77 -2.52 15.78 -8.13
CA ASP A 77 -3.68 16.64 -7.92
C ASP A 77 -3.48 17.41 -6.63
N GLU A 78 -3.30 18.73 -6.74
CA GLU A 78 -2.99 19.58 -5.59
C GLU A 78 -4.02 19.52 -4.48
N THR A 79 -5.26 19.18 -4.77
CA THR A 79 -6.29 19.07 -3.76
C THR A 79 -6.16 17.78 -2.94
N GLY A 80 -5.40 16.81 -3.44
CA GLY A 80 -5.25 15.53 -2.77
C GLY A 80 -6.53 14.71 -2.76
N GLY A 81 -6.67 13.85 -1.76
CA GLY A 81 -7.86 13.05 -1.58
C GLY A 81 -7.66 11.57 -1.86
N VAL A 82 -8.69 10.79 -1.55
CA VAL A 82 -8.70 9.34 -1.72
C VAL A 82 -10.05 8.96 -2.32
N ASP A 83 -10.02 8.15 -3.38
CA ASP A 83 -11.25 7.66 -4.00
C ASP A 83 -12.05 6.84 -3.00
N ALA A 84 -13.38 7.01 -3.00
CA ALA A 84 -14.26 6.31 -2.09
C ALA A 84 -14.23 4.78 -2.27
N ALA A 85 -13.79 4.29 -3.42
CA ALA A 85 -13.67 2.87 -3.69
C ALA A 85 -12.44 2.23 -3.04
N VAL A 86 -11.50 3.03 -2.51
CA VAL A 86 -10.31 2.51 -1.84
C VAL A 86 -10.71 1.98 -0.47
N ASP A 87 -10.55 0.67 -0.27
CA ASP A 87 -10.88 0.00 0.98
C ASP A 87 -9.67 -0.82 1.44
N ILE A 88 -8.88 -0.23 2.33
CA ILE A 88 -7.63 -0.81 2.80
C ILE A 88 -7.86 -2.18 3.44
N LYS A 89 -8.82 -2.26 4.34
CA LYS A 89 -9.11 -3.51 5.06
C LYS A 89 -9.49 -4.63 4.10
N ALA A 90 -10.36 -4.34 3.13
CA ALA A 90 -10.79 -5.33 2.16
C ALA A 90 -9.63 -5.84 1.30
N VAL A 91 -8.73 -4.94 0.88
CA VAL A 91 -7.57 -5.32 0.07
C VAL A 91 -6.60 -6.17 0.88
N VAL A 92 -6.32 -5.79 2.14
CA VAL A 92 -5.44 -6.56 3.02
C VAL A 92 -6.01 -7.95 3.30
N ASP A 93 -7.31 -8.02 3.61
CA ASP A 93 -7.98 -9.30 3.85
C ASP A 93 -7.95 -10.20 2.61
N ALA A 94 -8.20 -9.63 1.44
CA ALA A 94 -8.15 -10.38 0.18
C ALA A 94 -6.74 -10.91 -0.11
N ALA A 95 -5.73 -10.07 0.10
CA ALA A 95 -4.34 -10.46 -0.12
C ALA A 95 -3.93 -11.63 0.76
N HIS A 96 -4.26 -11.57 2.04
CA HIS A 96 -3.93 -12.65 2.97
C HIS A 96 -4.74 -13.92 2.67
N GLY A 97 -5.98 -13.77 2.26
CA GLY A 97 -6.82 -14.91 1.89
C GLY A 97 -6.30 -15.65 0.65
N GLU A 98 -5.80 -14.92 -0.33
CA GLU A 98 -5.30 -15.51 -1.58
C GLU A 98 -3.85 -15.99 -1.49
N LEU A 99 -2.97 -15.23 -0.84
CA LEU A 99 -1.54 -15.46 -0.88
C LEU A 99 -0.97 -16.23 0.33
N ASP A 100 -1.66 -16.18 1.46
CA ASP A 100 -1.23 -16.85 2.69
C ASP A 100 -2.11 -18.05 3.05
N LYS A 101 -2.49 -18.80 2.06
CA LYS A 101 -3.27 -20.02 2.28
C LYS A 101 -2.44 -21.12 2.94
#